data_bc2c74a8e2a7bc6e6c71fe3ccf49fcd2
#
_entry.id   bc2c74a8e2a7bc6e6c71fe3ccf49fcd2
#
_cell.length_a   1.000
_cell.length_b   1.000
_cell.length_c   1.000
_cell.angle_alpha   90.00
_cell.angle_beta   90.00
_cell.angle_gamma   90.00
#
_symmetry.space_group_name_H-M   'P 1'
#
loop_
_entity.id
_entity.type
_entity.pdbx_description
1 polymer ?
#
loop_
_entity_poly.entity_id
_entity_poly.type
_entity_poly.pdbx_seq_one_letter_code
_entity_poly.pdbx_strand_id
1 'polypeptide(L)'
;MHASARPNLAAPLGPAASPRRRAHRLRTTPSTTIRAVAAESLTRVAPEQEWPAGDRLAFSRPPGVNRQLAPPGACPVVVCPGFGNNSTDYLAPFGDPSSSLAASLRARGFDVFVVDVERKDWAKILGGLLSVGFWTQKSTSDPAYTWYIERLDATVREALAAHPGATQVDLVCHSAGGWLARAYLGGALNEVNWNSAARRLKGNAKEGDAVPPKHPTPHPSVRRIVTLGSPHLAPPPGANDATRGVLRWVNDEWPGAFYESAGVRYHCVTGRAVRGVAGPDAKGTLPGYACGSYAQVCGEGGGVEGDAVVPNEFAVLEGATSNLVIDGCFHSMSRVGTYDEPAKDAWYGSEEVVDLWLEYLVRI
;
A
#
# COMPACT_ATOMS: atom_id res chain seq x y z
N MET A 1 21.48 85.78 14.71
CA MET A 1 21.05 85.66 16.13
C MET A 1 20.35 84.34 16.27
N HIS A 2 20.67 83.57 17.23
CA HIS A 2 20.23 82.27 17.68
C HIS A 2 21.05 81.11 17.22
N ALA A 3 21.93 80.67 18.14
CA ALA A 3 22.63 79.40 18.18
C ALA A 3 21.67 78.25 18.51
N SER A 4 21.78 77.18 17.78
CA SER A 4 21.13 75.94 18.11
C SER A 4 22.15 74.86 18.44
N ALA A 5 22.09 74.39 19.67
CA ALA A 5 22.93 73.35 20.20
C ALA A 5 22.55 71.96 19.63
N ARG A 6 23.52 71.19 19.23
CA ARG A 6 23.34 69.77 18.86
C ARG A 6 23.52 68.90 20.11
N PRO A 7 22.67 67.90 20.37
CA PRO A 7 22.95 66.88 21.37
C PRO A 7 23.80 65.73 20.82
N ASN A 8 24.66 65.19 21.68
CA ASN A 8 25.58 64.06 21.48
C ASN A 8 24.90 62.81 20.98
N LEU A 9 25.48 62.20 19.95
CA LEU A 9 25.22 60.83 19.50
C LEU A 9 25.88 59.85 20.47
N ALA A 10 25.07 59.03 21.12
CA ALA A 10 25.50 57.81 21.81
C ALA A 10 25.76 56.70 20.79
N ALA A 11 26.90 55.98 20.98
CA ALA A 11 27.28 54.84 20.14
C ALA A 11 26.29 53.68 20.25
N PRO A 12 26.08 52.87 19.17
CA PRO A 12 25.20 51.72 19.23
C PRO A 12 25.86 50.55 19.92
N LEU A 13 25.19 49.98 20.91
CA LEU A 13 25.50 48.69 21.50
C LEU A 13 25.36 47.57 20.44
N GLY A 14 26.44 46.76 20.28
CA GLY A 14 26.42 45.62 19.39
C GLY A 14 25.43 44.55 19.81
N PRO A 15 24.94 43.73 18.86
CA PRO A 15 23.90 42.71 19.14
C PRO A 15 24.49 41.57 20.01
N ALA A 16 23.78 41.29 21.09
CA ALA A 16 24.04 40.17 21.98
C ALA A 16 23.98 38.84 21.20
N ALA A 17 24.99 38.02 21.34
CA ALA A 17 25.07 36.68 20.76
C ALA A 17 23.94 35.81 21.34
N SER A 18 22.98 35.43 20.50
CA SER A 18 21.98 34.45 20.77
C SER A 18 22.62 33.07 20.92
N PRO A 19 22.31 32.25 21.93
CA PRO A 19 22.84 30.91 22.04
C PRO A 19 22.29 30.04 20.90
N ARG A 20 23.21 29.58 20.05
CA ARG A 20 22.88 28.56 19.01
C ARG A 20 22.31 27.34 19.71
N ARG A 21 20.97 27.14 19.61
CA ARG A 21 20.32 25.87 19.88
C ARG A 21 20.88 24.85 18.91
N ARG A 22 21.72 23.94 19.42
CA ARG A 22 22.06 22.69 18.73
C ARG A 22 20.72 21.98 18.48
N ALA A 23 20.27 21.98 17.22
CA ALA A 23 19.22 21.08 16.79
C ALA A 23 19.77 19.66 16.94
N HIS A 24 19.40 18.97 18.03
CA HIS A 24 19.48 17.53 18.09
C HIS A 24 18.58 17.03 16.95
N ARG A 25 19.19 16.60 15.86
CA ARG A 25 18.52 15.71 14.91
C ARG A 25 18.18 14.44 15.70
N LEU A 26 16.97 14.35 16.17
CA LEU A 26 16.37 13.08 16.56
C LEU A 26 16.39 12.23 15.28
N ARG A 27 17.35 11.32 15.19
CA ARG A 27 17.27 10.17 14.30
C ARG A 27 16.06 9.37 14.81
N THR A 28 14.90 9.61 14.25
CA THR A 28 13.75 8.72 14.42
C THR A 28 14.03 7.48 13.58
N THR A 29 14.77 6.54 14.16
CA THR A 29 14.71 5.15 13.68
C THR A 29 13.26 4.69 13.80
N PRO A 30 12.75 3.92 12.82
CA PRO A 30 11.45 3.25 12.98
C PRO A 30 11.40 2.61 14.35
N SER A 31 10.25 2.71 15.02
CA SER A 31 10.11 2.19 16.37
C SER A 31 10.68 0.78 16.42
N THR A 32 11.58 0.53 17.35
CA THR A 32 12.18 -0.80 17.59
C THR A 32 11.12 -1.89 17.69
N THR A 33 9.92 -1.54 18.15
CA THR A 33 8.73 -2.39 18.22
C THR A 33 8.23 -2.82 16.83
N ILE A 34 8.17 -1.91 15.84
CA ILE A 34 7.72 -2.24 14.46
C ILE A 34 8.72 -3.20 13.80
N ARG A 35 10.02 -2.96 13.96
CA ARG A 35 11.06 -3.87 13.45
C ARG A 35 11.01 -5.24 14.11
N ALA A 36 10.74 -5.32 15.41
CA ALA A 36 10.65 -6.58 16.14
C ALA A 36 9.43 -7.41 15.68
N VAL A 37 8.25 -6.80 15.58
CA VAL A 37 7.01 -7.48 15.11
C VAL A 37 7.18 -7.95 13.66
N ALA A 38 7.76 -7.14 12.79
CA ALA A 38 8.03 -7.55 11.40
C ALA A 38 8.99 -8.74 11.35
N ALA A 39 10.05 -8.74 12.13
CA ALA A 39 11.05 -9.82 12.11
C ALA A 39 10.50 -11.16 12.63
N GLU A 40 9.63 -11.15 13.63
CA GLU A 40 9.07 -12.38 14.23
C GLU A 40 7.97 -13.02 13.38
N SER A 41 7.29 -12.25 12.50
CA SER A 41 6.14 -12.72 11.73
C SER A 41 6.46 -13.12 10.29
N LEU A 42 7.70 -12.90 9.81
CA LEU A 42 8.06 -13.13 8.41
C LEU A 42 8.36 -14.59 8.12
N THR A 43 7.68 -15.16 7.15
CA THR A 43 8.00 -16.46 6.54
C THR A 43 8.77 -16.23 5.24
N ARG A 44 9.85 -16.98 5.01
CA ARG A 44 10.59 -16.98 3.75
C ARG A 44 10.41 -18.32 3.03
N VAL A 45 10.25 -18.27 1.72
CA VAL A 45 10.10 -19.48 0.89
C VAL A 45 11.43 -20.23 0.76
N ALA A 46 12.55 -19.50 0.85
CA ALA A 46 13.91 -20.02 0.76
C ALA A 46 14.81 -19.32 1.79
N PRO A 47 16.02 -19.84 2.06
CA PRO A 47 17.00 -19.12 2.85
C PRO A 47 17.22 -17.71 2.31
N GLU A 48 17.46 -16.79 3.22
CA GLU A 48 17.72 -15.41 2.86
C GLU A 48 18.96 -15.28 1.96
N GLN A 49 18.79 -14.62 0.82
CA GLN A 49 19.90 -14.34 -0.07
C GLN A 49 20.74 -13.19 0.49
N GLU A 50 22.05 -13.33 0.42
CA GLU A 50 22.97 -12.23 0.70
C GLU A 50 22.90 -11.18 -0.41
N TRP A 51 23.06 -9.90 -0.01
CA TRP A 51 23.03 -8.80 -0.98
C TRP A 51 24.31 -8.79 -1.83
N PRO A 52 24.18 -8.83 -3.16
CA PRO A 52 25.31 -8.67 -4.05
C PRO A 52 25.79 -7.22 -4.09
N ALA A 53 26.96 -6.96 -4.64
CA ALA A 53 27.54 -5.63 -4.76
C ALA A 53 26.68 -4.60 -5.50
N GLY A 54 25.69 -5.03 -6.27
CA GLY A 54 24.77 -4.16 -7.02
C GLY A 54 23.47 -3.82 -6.30
N ASP A 55 23.33 -4.18 -5.02
CA ASP A 55 22.11 -3.93 -4.21
C ASP A 55 20.79 -4.38 -4.87
N ARG A 56 20.86 -5.44 -5.68
CA ARG A 56 19.73 -6.04 -6.38
C ARG A 56 19.80 -7.56 -6.28
N LEU A 57 18.69 -8.17 -5.87
CA LEU A 57 18.50 -9.62 -5.88
C LEU A 57 17.80 -10.08 -7.14
N ALA A 58 18.21 -11.20 -7.67
CA ALA A 58 17.50 -11.92 -8.73
C ALA A 58 16.54 -12.94 -8.13
N PHE A 59 15.38 -13.10 -8.74
CA PHE A 59 14.45 -14.16 -8.37
C PHE A 59 15.04 -15.51 -8.75
N SER A 60 14.94 -16.45 -7.84
CA SER A 60 15.25 -17.87 -8.09
C SER A 60 14.13 -18.72 -7.52
N ARG A 61 13.49 -19.50 -8.38
CA ARG A 61 12.42 -20.42 -7.94
C ARG A 61 12.99 -21.45 -6.98
N PRO A 62 12.47 -21.58 -5.76
CA PRO A 62 12.90 -22.61 -4.83
C PRO A 62 12.61 -24.02 -5.40
N PRO A 63 13.49 -25.01 -5.14
CA PRO A 63 13.25 -26.38 -5.55
C PRO A 63 12.03 -26.96 -4.82
N GLY A 64 11.29 -27.84 -5.50
CA GLY A 64 10.15 -28.56 -4.92
C GLY A 64 8.84 -27.77 -4.85
N VAL A 65 8.81 -26.52 -5.31
CA VAL A 65 7.55 -25.78 -5.45
C VAL A 65 6.77 -26.31 -6.64
N ASN A 66 5.60 -26.89 -6.37
CA ASN A 66 4.71 -27.44 -7.38
C ASN A 66 3.62 -26.44 -7.73
N ARG A 67 3.18 -26.47 -9.00
CA ARG A 67 1.98 -25.76 -9.44
C ARG A 67 0.77 -26.32 -8.69
N GLN A 68 0.03 -25.42 -8.03
CA GLN A 68 -1.20 -25.75 -7.34
C GLN A 68 -2.42 -25.40 -8.21
N LEU A 69 -3.53 -26.09 -7.99
CA LEU A 69 -4.80 -25.85 -8.68
C LEU A 69 -5.87 -25.47 -7.68
N ALA A 70 -6.86 -24.75 -8.16
CA ALA A 70 -8.04 -24.41 -7.38
C ALA A 70 -8.75 -25.69 -6.91
N PRO A 71 -9.15 -25.76 -5.64
CA PRO A 71 -9.98 -26.89 -5.19
C PRO A 71 -11.37 -26.78 -5.79
N PRO A 72 -12.11 -27.91 -5.91
CA PRO A 72 -13.51 -27.87 -6.28
C PRO A 72 -14.31 -26.92 -5.37
N GLY A 73 -15.08 -26.02 -5.96
CA GLY A 73 -15.84 -25.00 -5.22
C GLY A 73 -15.00 -23.87 -4.64
N ALA A 74 -13.80 -23.62 -5.20
CA ALA A 74 -13.04 -22.42 -4.86
C ALA A 74 -13.88 -21.16 -5.01
N CYS A 75 -13.68 -20.20 -4.11
CA CYS A 75 -14.34 -18.90 -4.23
C CYS A 75 -13.84 -18.16 -5.48
N PRO A 76 -14.69 -17.36 -6.15
CA PRO A 76 -14.24 -16.47 -7.18
C PRO A 76 -13.20 -15.46 -6.62
N VAL A 77 -12.22 -15.13 -7.43
CA VAL A 77 -11.13 -14.21 -7.07
C VAL A 77 -11.39 -12.84 -7.66
N VAL A 78 -11.32 -11.82 -6.82
CA VAL A 78 -11.37 -10.41 -7.25
C VAL A 78 -9.99 -9.79 -7.11
N VAL A 79 -9.40 -9.38 -8.25
CA VAL A 79 -8.11 -8.70 -8.29
C VAL A 79 -8.32 -7.19 -8.13
N CYS A 80 -7.61 -6.61 -7.16
CA CYS A 80 -7.67 -5.20 -6.81
C CYS A 80 -6.40 -4.48 -7.31
N PRO A 81 -6.48 -3.65 -8.39
CA PRO A 81 -5.35 -2.93 -8.95
C PRO A 81 -4.68 -1.95 -7.98
N GLY A 82 -3.36 -1.78 -8.12
CA GLY A 82 -2.58 -0.78 -7.40
C GLY A 82 -2.71 0.63 -7.97
N PHE A 83 -2.21 1.61 -7.22
CA PHE A 83 -2.19 3.02 -7.63
C PHE A 83 -1.52 3.21 -8.99
N GLY A 84 -2.16 3.99 -9.87
CA GLY A 84 -1.64 4.31 -11.20
C GLY A 84 -1.73 3.19 -12.23
N ASN A 85 -2.26 2.01 -11.88
CA ASN A 85 -2.45 0.91 -12.80
C ASN A 85 -3.82 0.96 -13.49
N ASN A 86 -3.92 0.27 -14.63
CA ASN A 86 -5.18 -0.08 -15.28
C ASN A 86 -5.61 -1.51 -14.89
N SER A 87 -6.88 -1.85 -15.02
CA SER A 87 -7.35 -3.23 -15.01
C SER A 87 -6.68 -4.09 -16.10
N THR A 88 -6.40 -3.50 -17.25
CA THR A 88 -5.68 -4.16 -18.36
C THR A 88 -4.28 -4.62 -18.00
N ASP A 89 -3.60 -3.97 -17.04
CA ASP A 89 -2.27 -4.41 -16.59
C ASP A 89 -2.31 -5.80 -15.92
N TYR A 90 -3.48 -6.21 -15.43
CA TYR A 90 -3.72 -7.53 -14.80
C TYR A 90 -4.42 -8.53 -15.73
N LEU A 91 -4.99 -8.06 -16.86
CA LEU A 91 -5.73 -8.88 -17.84
C LEU A 91 -4.93 -9.14 -19.11
N ALA A 92 -4.15 -8.17 -19.57
CA ALA A 92 -3.36 -8.22 -20.79
C ALA A 92 -2.21 -7.20 -20.73
N PRO A 93 -1.21 -7.38 -19.84
CA PRO A 93 -0.10 -6.45 -19.72
C PRO A 93 0.63 -6.33 -21.06
N PHE A 94 0.91 -5.10 -21.49
CA PHE A 94 1.55 -4.81 -22.78
C PHE A 94 0.82 -5.42 -24.00
N GLY A 95 -0.50 -5.67 -23.87
CA GLY A 95 -1.32 -6.27 -24.91
C GLY A 95 -1.25 -7.81 -25.00
N ASP A 96 -0.54 -8.48 -24.09
CA ASP A 96 -0.45 -9.93 -24.03
C ASP A 96 -1.29 -10.52 -22.87
N PRO A 97 -2.47 -11.10 -23.16
CA PRO A 97 -3.29 -11.72 -22.12
C PRO A 97 -2.63 -12.91 -21.44
N SER A 98 -1.74 -13.64 -22.14
CA SER A 98 -1.16 -14.89 -21.66
C SER A 98 -0.15 -14.68 -20.50
N SER A 99 0.46 -13.52 -20.43
CA SER A 99 1.43 -13.15 -19.41
C SER A 99 0.80 -12.44 -18.19
N SER A 100 -0.54 -12.40 -18.12
CA SER A 100 -1.25 -11.67 -17.09
C SER A 100 -1.42 -12.47 -15.79
N LEU A 101 -1.53 -11.77 -14.67
CA LEU A 101 -1.91 -12.37 -13.39
C LEU A 101 -3.26 -13.12 -13.49
N ALA A 102 -4.23 -12.51 -14.18
CA ALA A 102 -5.53 -13.14 -14.38
C ALA A 102 -5.43 -14.44 -15.16
N ALA A 103 -4.62 -14.50 -16.23
CA ALA A 103 -4.39 -15.72 -16.98
C ALA A 103 -3.70 -16.79 -16.13
N SER A 104 -2.70 -16.40 -15.34
CA SER A 104 -2.00 -17.32 -14.44
C SER A 104 -2.94 -17.97 -13.43
N LEU A 105 -3.84 -17.19 -12.83
CA LEU A 105 -4.86 -17.70 -11.90
C LEU A 105 -5.93 -18.55 -12.61
N ARG A 106 -6.42 -18.12 -13.78
CA ARG A 106 -7.39 -18.87 -14.59
C ARG A 106 -6.84 -20.22 -15.06
N ALA A 107 -5.57 -20.24 -15.47
CA ALA A 107 -4.88 -21.48 -15.85
C ALA A 107 -4.72 -22.48 -14.67
N ARG A 108 -4.96 -22.02 -13.45
CA ARG A 108 -4.98 -22.84 -12.23
C ARG A 108 -6.39 -23.16 -11.75
N GLY A 109 -7.43 -22.77 -12.52
CA GLY A 109 -8.83 -23.13 -12.32
C GLY A 109 -9.61 -22.14 -11.45
N PHE A 110 -9.08 -20.92 -11.19
CA PHE A 110 -9.84 -19.88 -10.50
C PHE A 110 -10.68 -19.05 -11.50
N ASP A 111 -11.86 -18.66 -11.09
CA ASP A 111 -12.66 -17.65 -11.77
C ASP A 111 -12.22 -16.27 -11.29
N VAL A 112 -11.73 -15.44 -12.23
CA VAL A 112 -11.05 -14.19 -11.91
C VAL A 112 -11.78 -12.98 -12.48
N PHE A 113 -12.11 -12.06 -11.60
CA PHE A 113 -12.67 -10.74 -11.87
C PHE A 113 -11.62 -9.69 -11.51
N VAL A 114 -11.54 -8.61 -12.28
CA VAL A 114 -10.59 -7.52 -12.01
C VAL A 114 -11.38 -6.25 -11.83
N VAL A 115 -11.14 -5.53 -10.74
CA VAL A 115 -11.80 -4.24 -10.51
C VAL A 115 -11.49 -3.32 -11.66
N ASP A 116 -12.53 -2.79 -12.31
CA ASP A 116 -12.38 -1.93 -13.49
C ASP A 116 -11.83 -0.56 -13.11
N VAL A 117 -10.58 -0.32 -13.43
CA VAL A 117 -9.83 0.90 -13.14
C VAL A 117 -9.01 1.30 -14.35
N GLU A 118 -9.06 2.57 -14.72
CA GLU A 118 -8.16 3.16 -15.71
C GLU A 118 -7.17 4.12 -15.03
N ARG A 119 -5.96 4.30 -15.61
CA ARG A 119 -4.95 5.25 -15.08
C ARG A 119 -5.52 6.65 -14.87
N LYS A 120 -6.38 7.13 -15.78
CA LYS A 120 -7.04 8.44 -15.64
C LYS A 120 -7.96 8.54 -14.42
N ASP A 121 -8.51 7.43 -13.93
CA ASP A 121 -9.40 7.44 -12.78
C ASP A 121 -8.67 7.86 -11.50
N TRP A 122 -7.38 7.59 -11.41
CA TRP A 122 -6.57 7.98 -10.27
C TRP A 122 -6.47 9.50 -10.11
N ALA A 123 -6.76 10.29 -11.16
CA ALA A 123 -6.92 11.73 -11.05
C ALA A 123 -8.11 12.14 -10.12
N LYS A 124 -9.07 11.25 -9.87
CA LYS A 124 -10.18 11.48 -8.94
C LYS A 124 -9.71 11.71 -7.50
N ILE A 125 -8.51 11.25 -7.15
CA ILE A 125 -7.86 11.54 -5.86
C ILE A 125 -7.72 13.06 -5.63
N LEU A 126 -7.58 13.83 -6.71
CA LEU A 126 -7.57 15.30 -6.63
C LEU A 126 -8.86 15.89 -6.04
N GLY A 127 -9.96 15.14 -6.01
CA GLY A 127 -11.15 15.51 -5.25
C GLY A 127 -10.86 15.76 -3.76
N GLY A 128 -9.85 15.09 -3.22
CA GLY A 128 -9.37 15.31 -1.87
C GLY A 128 -8.85 16.74 -1.60
N LEU A 129 -8.39 17.46 -2.63
CA LEU A 129 -7.95 18.87 -2.52
C LEU A 129 -9.05 19.79 -1.95
N LEU A 130 -10.31 19.41 -2.08
CA LEU A 130 -11.45 20.16 -1.54
C LEU A 130 -11.68 19.89 -0.05
N SER A 131 -10.94 18.96 0.56
CA SER A 131 -11.07 18.62 1.98
C SER A 131 -9.94 19.21 2.83
N VAL A 132 -10.25 19.66 4.04
CA VAL A 132 -9.25 20.11 5.02
C VAL A 132 -8.32 18.94 5.39
N GLY A 133 -8.85 17.71 5.44
CA GLY A 133 -8.10 16.50 5.71
C GLY A 133 -6.92 16.29 4.77
N PHE A 134 -7.08 16.57 3.48
CA PHE A 134 -6.01 16.45 2.50
C PHE A 134 -4.80 17.34 2.83
N TRP A 135 -5.06 18.60 3.19
CA TRP A 135 -4.00 19.56 3.50
C TRP A 135 -3.34 19.32 4.86
N THR A 136 -4.09 18.76 5.79
CA THR A 136 -3.60 18.41 7.14
C THR A 136 -3.09 16.99 7.26
N GLN A 137 -3.04 16.22 6.16
CA GLN A 137 -2.69 14.78 6.14
C GLN A 137 -3.54 13.94 7.11
N LYS A 138 -4.84 14.24 7.17
CA LYS A 138 -5.86 13.56 7.98
C LYS A 138 -7.06 13.16 7.12
N SER A 139 -6.81 12.80 5.86
CA SER A 139 -7.87 12.31 4.96
C SER A 139 -8.38 10.94 5.37
N THR A 140 -9.65 10.70 5.07
CA THR A 140 -10.27 9.38 5.04
C THR A 140 -10.38 8.89 3.58
N SER A 141 -11.02 7.76 3.33
CA SER A 141 -11.28 7.31 1.96
C SER A 141 -12.15 8.27 1.15
N ASP A 142 -13.02 9.05 1.81
CA ASP A 142 -13.87 10.04 1.16
C ASP A 142 -13.20 11.44 1.16
N PRO A 143 -13.25 12.19 0.06
CA PRO A 143 -13.81 11.85 -1.27
C PRO A 143 -12.80 11.20 -2.23
N ALA A 144 -11.54 11.03 -1.81
CA ALA A 144 -10.43 10.72 -2.71
C ALA A 144 -10.49 9.29 -3.30
N TYR A 145 -10.96 8.32 -2.52
CA TYR A 145 -10.92 6.89 -2.88
C TYR A 145 -12.28 6.20 -2.88
N THR A 146 -13.37 6.90 -2.60
CA THR A 146 -14.74 6.35 -2.62
C THR A 146 -15.05 5.66 -3.92
N TRP A 147 -14.69 6.26 -5.04
CA TRP A 147 -14.90 5.71 -6.38
C TRP A 147 -14.27 4.33 -6.56
N TYR A 148 -13.12 4.09 -5.94
CA TYR A 148 -12.42 2.80 -6.02
C TYR A 148 -13.17 1.74 -5.19
N ILE A 149 -13.58 2.11 -3.98
CA ILE A 149 -14.30 1.22 -3.06
C ILE A 149 -15.67 0.83 -3.66
N GLU A 150 -16.36 1.78 -4.31
CA GLU A 150 -17.61 1.52 -5.04
C GLU A 150 -17.43 0.53 -6.19
N ARG A 151 -16.33 0.66 -6.95
CA ARG A 151 -16.04 -0.29 -8.05
C ARG A 151 -15.63 -1.65 -7.52
N LEU A 152 -14.89 -1.72 -6.42
CA LEU A 152 -14.58 -2.98 -5.76
C LEU A 152 -15.87 -3.69 -5.32
N ASP A 153 -16.79 -2.98 -4.69
CA ASP A 153 -18.09 -3.52 -4.29
C ASP A 153 -18.90 -4.02 -5.49
N ALA A 154 -18.93 -3.25 -6.58
CA ALA A 154 -19.61 -3.65 -7.81
C ALA A 154 -19.01 -4.94 -8.39
N THR A 155 -17.66 -5.06 -8.42
CA THR A 155 -16.98 -6.27 -8.92
C THR A 155 -17.22 -7.48 -8.01
N VAL A 156 -17.25 -7.27 -6.68
CA VAL A 156 -17.60 -8.35 -5.72
C VAL A 156 -19.02 -8.85 -5.98
N ARG A 157 -19.98 -7.95 -6.18
CA ARG A 157 -21.36 -8.33 -6.51
C ARG A 157 -21.47 -9.04 -7.86
N GLU A 158 -20.74 -8.60 -8.88
CA GLU A 158 -20.66 -9.26 -10.18
C GLU A 158 -20.10 -10.68 -10.04
N ALA A 159 -19.01 -10.85 -9.32
CA ALA A 159 -18.40 -12.16 -9.08
C ALA A 159 -19.37 -13.14 -8.40
N LEU A 160 -20.08 -12.68 -7.38
CA LEU A 160 -21.08 -13.49 -6.69
C LEU A 160 -22.31 -13.79 -7.56
N ALA A 161 -22.75 -12.84 -8.38
CA ALA A 161 -23.86 -13.05 -9.30
C ALA A 161 -23.53 -14.09 -10.38
N ALA A 162 -22.27 -14.14 -10.83
CA ALA A 162 -21.78 -15.15 -11.77
C ALA A 162 -21.63 -16.54 -11.11
N HIS A 163 -21.58 -16.62 -9.78
CA HIS A 163 -21.38 -17.85 -9.01
C HIS A 163 -22.48 -18.03 -7.95
N PRO A 164 -23.71 -18.44 -8.33
CA PRO A 164 -24.85 -18.52 -7.39
C PRO A 164 -24.62 -19.44 -6.18
N GLY A 165 -23.64 -20.35 -6.26
CA GLY A 165 -23.26 -21.22 -5.14
C GLY A 165 -22.22 -20.60 -4.18
N ALA A 166 -21.61 -19.48 -4.54
CA ALA A 166 -20.63 -18.79 -3.70
C ALA A 166 -21.31 -17.66 -2.91
N THR A 167 -21.01 -17.58 -1.63
CA THR A 167 -21.46 -16.49 -0.76
C THR A 167 -20.34 -15.48 -0.47
N GLN A 168 -19.10 -15.82 -0.81
CA GLN A 168 -17.92 -15.02 -0.54
C GLN A 168 -16.94 -15.06 -1.71
N VAL A 169 -16.08 -14.06 -1.78
CA VAL A 169 -14.96 -13.95 -2.71
C VAL A 169 -13.63 -13.96 -1.96
N ASP A 170 -12.54 -14.27 -2.67
CA ASP A 170 -11.18 -14.01 -2.23
C ASP A 170 -10.65 -12.76 -2.93
N LEU A 171 -10.04 -11.84 -2.19
CA LEU A 171 -9.43 -10.64 -2.74
C LEU A 171 -7.94 -10.84 -2.94
N VAL A 172 -7.44 -10.59 -4.15
CA VAL A 172 -6.00 -10.52 -4.47
C VAL A 172 -5.66 -9.08 -4.78
N CYS A 173 -4.93 -8.43 -3.89
CA CYS A 173 -4.82 -6.99 -3.83
C CYS A 173 -3.38 -6.54 -4.06
N HIS A 174 -3.11 -5.86 -5.16
CA HIS A 174 -1.79 -5.34 -5.46
C HIS A 174 -1.61 -3.92 -4.92
N SER A 175 -0.45 -3.65 -4.28
CA SER A 175 -0.07 -2.29 -3.88
C SER A 175 -1.16 -1.57 -3.08
N ALA A 176 -1.58 -0.37 -3.51
CA ALA A 176 -2.65 0.40 -2.85
C ALA A 176 -3.98 -0.36 -2.75
N GLY A 177 -4.25 -1.32 -3.65
CA GLY A 177 -5.44 -2.16 -3.58
C GLY A 177 -5.59 -2.89 -2.25
N GLY A 178 -4.48 -3.22 -1.55
CA GLY A 178 -4.54 -3.94 -0.29
C GLY A 178 -5.10 -3.13 0.88
N TRP A 179 -4.64 -1.91 1.10
CA TRP A 179 -5.21 -1.09 2.16
C TRP A 179 -6.61 -0.54 1.80
N LEU A 180 -6.92 -0.36 0.50
CA LEU A 180 -8.28 -0.04 0.04
C LEU A 180 -9.24 -1.21 0.29
N ALA A 181 -8.79 -2.44 0.06
CA ALA A 181 -9.56 -3.64 0.40
C ALA A 181 -9.78 -3.79 1.91
N ARG A 182 -8.81 -3.41 2.76
CA ARG A 182 -9.00 -3.37 4.22
C ARG A 182 -10.08 -2.35 4.62
N ALA A 183 -10.07 -1.18 3.99
CA ALA A 183 -11.10 -0.17 4.20
C ALA A 183 -12.49 -0.68 3.75
N TYR A 184 -12.57 -1.31 2.59
CA TYR A 184 -13.81 -1.95 2.08
C TYR A 184 -14.33 -3.01 3.04
N LEU A 185 -13.45 -3.90 3.49
CA LEU A 185 -13.78 -4.96 4.45
C LEU A 185 -14.34 -4.40 5.77
N GLY A 186 -13.80 -3.26 6.21
CA GLY A 186 -14.24 -2.54 7.39
C GLY A 186 -15.50 -1.70 7.23
N GLY A 187 -16.12 -1.69 6.05
CA GLY A 187 -17.36 -0.96 5.80
C GLY A 187 -17.18 0.52 5.44
N ALA A 188 -16.02 0.93 4.93
CA ALA A 188 -15.76 2.32 4.53
C ALA A 188 -16.77 2.84 3.50
N LEU A 189 -17.38 1.97 2.69
CA LEU A 189 -18.45 2.34 1.77
C LEU A 189 -19.69 2.88 2.51
N ASN A 190 -20.00 2.31 3.66
CA ASN A 190 -21.13 2.73 4.49
C ASN A 190 -20.80 4.06 5.24
N GLU A 191 -19.55 4.26 5.63
CA GLU A 191 -19.08 5.46 6.35
C GLU A 191 -19.01 6.71 5.47
N VAL A 192 -18.79 6.55 4.15
CA VAL A 192 -18.85 7.66 3.19
C VAL A 192 -20.14 8.47 3.33
N ASN A 193 -21.23 7.81 3.67
CA ASN A 193 -22.50 8.49 3.90
C ASN A 193 -22.57 9.30 5.20
N TRP A 194 -21.71 9.07 6.19
CA TRP A 194 -21.71 9.76 7.47
C TRP A 194 -20.70 10.90 7.57
N ASN A 195 -19.52 10.74 7.00
CA ASN A 195 -18.39 11.65 7.19
C ASN A 195 -18.12 12.57 5.98
N SER A 196 -18.90 12.50 4.91
CA SER A 196 -18.61 13.34 3.75
C SER A 196 -18.73 14.82 4.10
N ALA A 197 -17.68 15.59 3.76
CA ALA A 197 -17.68 17.04 3.89
C ALA A 197 -18.89 17.65 3.17
N ALA A 198 -19.35 17.05 2.06
CA ALA A 198 -20.53 17.44 1.32
C ALA A 198 -21.83 17.28 2.13
N ARG A 199 -21.91 16.33 3.07
CA ARG A 199 -23.07 16.21 3.97
C ARG A 199 -23.05 17.26 5.06
N ARG A 200 -21.88 17.58 5.63
CA ARG A 200 -21.72 18.67 6.59
C ARG A 200 -22.07 20.02 5.96
N LEU A 201 -21.64 20.25 4.72
CA LEU A 201 -21.98 21.45 3.96
C LEU A 201 -23.48 21.54 3.59
N LYS A 202 -24.17 20.38 3.45
CA LYS A 202 -25.63 20.34 3.20
C LYS A 202 -26.47 20.38 4.48
N GLY A 203 -25.87 20.52 5.65
CA GLY A 203 -26.61 20.64 6.92
C GLY A 203 -27.29 19.35 7.41
N ASN A 204 -26.97 18.20 6.84
CA ASN A 204 -27.62 16.92 7.15
C ASN A 204 -26.93 16.12 8.28
N ALA A 205 -25.77 16.57 8.78
CA ALA A 205 -25.13 16.04 9.98
C ALA A 205 -24.90 17.18 10.96
N LYS A 206 -25.37 17.07 12.18
CA LYS A 206 -25.15 18.04 13.25
C LYS A 206 -23.84 17.73 13.95
N GLU A 207 -23.13 18.77 14.40
CA GLU A 207 -22.00 18.60 15.31
C GLU A 207 -22.52 17.93 16.60
N GLY A 208 -22.01 16.74 16.90
CA GLY A 208 -22.49 15.92 18.04
C GLY A 208 -23.30 14.69 17.63
N ASP A 209 -23.60 14.46 16.34
CA ASP A 209 -24.16 13.17 15.91
C ASP A 209 -23.15 12.05 16.24
N ALA A 210 -23.63 10.99 16.88
CA ALA A 210 -22.79 9.86 17.27
C ALA A 210 -22.07 9.29 16.05
N VAL A 211 -20.76 9.18 16.15
CA VAL A 211 -19.97 8.40 15.19
C VAL A 211 -20.49 6.98 15.26
N PRO A 212 -20.95 6.39 14.15
CA PRO A 212 -21.39 5.00 14.19
C PRO A 212 -20.27 4.13 14.75
N PRO A 213 -20.60 3.12 15.54
CA PRO A 213 -19.59 2.22 16.09
C PRO A 213 -18.81 1.61 14.92
N LYS A 214 -17.50 1.42 15.11
CA LYS A 214 -16.65 0.65 14.18
C LYS A 214 -17.42 -0.61 13.81
N HIS A 215 -17.48 -0.93 12.50
CA HIS A 215 -18.17 -2.15 12.07
C HIS A 215 -17.61 -3.35 12.85
N PRO A 216 -18.35 -3.97 13.76
CA PRO A 216 -17.84 -5.05 14.59
C PRO A 216 -17.59 -6.34 13.78
N THR A 217 -18.19 -6.43 12.60
CA THR A 217 -18.12 -7.57 11.70
C THR A 217 -17.54 -7.16 10.36
N PRO A 218 -16.73 -8.04 9.72
CA PRO A 218 -16.21 -7.79 8.38
C PRO A 218 -17.33 -7.76 7.34
N HIS A 219 -17.02 -7.23 6.16
CA HIS A 219 -17.92 -7.34 5.02
C HIS A 219 -18.24 -8.82 4.73
N PRO A 220 -19.52 -9.24 4.74
CA PRO A 220 -19.91 -10.66 4.73
C PRO A 220 -19.46 -11.42 3.48
N SER A 221 -19.29 -10.71 2.37
CA SER A 221 -18.90 -11.30 1.08
C SER A 221 -17.39 -11.52 0.91
N VAL A 222 -16.55 -11.22 1.91
CA VAL A 222 -15.10 -11.38 1.80
C VAL A 222 -14.62 -12.45 2.77
N ARG A 223 -13.99 -13.50 2.23
CA ARG A 223 -13.43 -14.62 3.01
C ARG A 223 -11.99 -14.37 3.41
N ARG A 224 -11.18 -13.86 2.47
CA ARG A 224 -9.76 -13.61 2.68
C ARG A 224 -9.24 -12.46 1.82
N ILE A 225 -8.11 -11.92 2.24
CA ILE A 225 -7.33 -10.92 1.50
C ILE A 225 -5.91 -11.44 1.35
N VAL A 226 -5.43 -11.56 0.11
CA VAL A 226 -4.02 -11.79 -0.23
C VAL A 226 -3.48 -10.47 -0.77
N THR A 227 -2.53 -9.87 -0.08
CA THR A 227 -1.91 -8.61 -0.51
C THR A 227 -0.55 -8.85 -1.15
N LEU A 228 -0.28 -8.19 -2.26
CA LEU A 228 0.91 -8.30 -3.07
C LEU A 228 1.64 -6.95 -3.06
N GLY A 229 2.69 -6.82 -2.27
CA GLY A 229 3.46 -5.57 -2.14
C GLY A 229 2.63 -4.37 -1.66
N SER A 230 1.62 -4.59 -0.84
CA SER A 230 0.77 -3.50 -0.33
C SER A 230 1.42 -2.82 0.86
N PRO A 231 1.56 -1.49 0.88
CA PRO A 231 1.97 -0.79 2.10
C PRO A 231 0.83 -0.86 3.12
N HIS A 232 1.12 -1.42 4.29
CA HIS A 232 0.16 -1.52 5.40
C HIS A 232 0.45 -0.55 6.53
N LEU A 233 1.69 -0.06 6.64
CA LEU A 233 2.09 0.92 7.65
C LEU A 233 2.14 2.32 7.02
N ALA A 234 1.57 3.29 7.72
CA ALA A 234 1.69 4.69 7.33
C ALA A 234 3.10 5.22 7.63
N PRO A 235 3.60 6.21 6.86
CA PRO A 235 4.88 6.82 7.15
C PRO A 235 4.87 7.46 8.55
N PRO A 236 6.06 7.61 9.21
CA PRO A 236 6.16 8.17 10.53
C PRO A 236 5.67 9.63 10.56
N PRO A 237 5.25 10.14 11.72
CA PRO A 237 4.82 11.53 11.86
C PRO A 237 5.89 12.51 11.37
N GLY A 238 5.47 13.48 10.57
CA GLY A 238 6.36 14.49 9.97
C GLY A 238 7.00 14.09 8.64
N ALA A 239 6.87 12.84 8.20
CA ALA A 239 7.19 12.45 6.84
C ALA A 239 6.05 12.85 5.87
N ASN A 240 6.40 12.99 4.59
CA ASN A 240 5.38 13.23 3.57
C ASN A 240 4.58 11.93 3.33
N ASP A 241 3.31 11.98 3.61
CA ASP A 241 2.39 10.85 3.37
C ASP A 241 1.76 10.99 1.98
N ALA A 242 2.15 10.12 1.05
CA ALA A 242 1.59 10.09 -0.30
C ALA A 242 0.07 9.82 -0.30
N THR A 243 -0.47 9.15 0.72
CA THR A 243 -1.90 8.89 0.89
C THR A 243 -2.66 10.05 1.55
N ARG A 244 -1.95 11.11 1.96
CA ARG A 244 -2.53 12.26 2.68
C ARG A 244 -3.29 11.88 3.96
N GLY A 245 -2.85 10.81 4.64
CA GLY A 245 -3.41 10.36 5.90
C GLY A 245 -4.41 9.21 5.77
N VAL A 246 -4.82 8.83 4.56
CA VAL A 246 -5.83 7.76 4.38
C VAL A 246 -5.33 6.41 4.91
N LEU A 247 -4.07 6.05 4.66
CA LEU A 247 -3.51 4.81 5.19
C LEU A 247 -3.42 4.82 6.72
N ARG A 248 -3.09 5.96 7.32
CA ARG A 248 -3.13 6.13 8.77
C ARG A 248 -4.53 5.94 9.31
N TRP A 249 -5.54 6.59 8.69
CA TRP A 249 -6.93 6.40 9.05
C TRP A 249 -7.37 4.93 8.96
N VAL A 250 -6.97 4.20 7.91
CA VAL A 250 -7.25 2.75 7.80
C VAL A 250 -6.64 1.99 8.99
N ASN A 251 -5.42 2.34 9.40
CA ASN A 251 -4.77 1.69 10.54
C ASN A 251 -5.38 2.07 11.90
N ASP A 252 -5.87 3.31 12.03
CA ASP A 252 -6.53 3.76 13.25
C ASP A 252 -7.91 3.11 13.42
N GLU A 253 -8.65 2.92 12.30
CA GLU A 253 -9.96 2.29 12.30
C GLU A 253 -9.89 0.77 12.38
N TRP A 254 -8.98 0.14 11.63
CA TRP A 254 -8.83 -1.32 11.53
C TRP A 254 -7.34 -1.70 11.69
N PRO A 255 -6.81 -1.66 12.91
CA PRO A 255 -5.38 -1.95 13.16
C PRO A 255 -5.04 -3.40 12.85
N GLY A 256 -3.92 -3.62 12.18
CA GLY A 256 -3.44 -4.95 11.83
C GLY A 256 -4.44 -5.75 11.00
N ALA A 257 -4.44 -7.07 11.19
CA ALA A 257 -5.42 -8.00 10.61
C ALA A 257 -6.72 -8.00 11.44
N PHE A 258 -7.38 -6.86 11.50
CA PHE A 258 -8.47 -6.54 12.44
C PHE A 258 -9.56 -7.62 12.55
N TYR A 259 -9.93 -8.24 11.43
CA TYR A 259 -10.99 -9.26 11.40
C TYR A 259 -10.49 -10.70 11.32
N GLU A 260 -9.22 -10.95 11.64
CA GLU A 260 -8.68 -12.32 11.65
C GLU A 260 -9.42 -13.20 12.65
N SER A 261 -9.68 -12.69 13.84
CA SER A 261 -10.48 -13.36 14.88
C SER A 261 -11.95 -13.56 14.50
N ALA A 262 -12.47 -12.78 13.56
CA ALA A 262 -13.81 -12.93 12.98
C ALA A 262 -13.84 -13.90 11.77
N GLY A 263 -12.73 -14.56 11.48
CA GLY A 263 -12.63 -15.59 10.44
C GLY A 263 -12.14 -15.13 9.07
N VAL A 264 -11.80 -13.84 8.90
CA VAL A 264 -11.19 -13.37 7.65
C VAL A 264 -9.69 -13.68 7.67
N ARG A 265 -9.17 -14.33 6.62
CA ARG A 265 -7.75 -14.63 6.51
C ARG A 265 -7.01 -13.50 5.80
N TYR A 266 -5.87 -13.10 6.39
CA TYR A 266 -4.98 -12.08 5.83
C TYR A 266 -3.64 -12.71 5.48
N HIS A 267 -3.26 -12.66 4.21
CA HIS A 267 -1.99 -13.15 3.72
C HIS A 267 -1.24 -12.00 3.05
N CYS A 268 -0.09 -11.63 3.59
CA CYS A 268 0.72 -10.56 3.03
C CYS A 268 1.92 -11.15 2.30
N VAL A 269 2.07 -10.82 1.04
CA VAL A 269 3.20 -11.23 0.21
C VAL A 269 4.02 -9.98 -0.11
N THR A 270 5.29 -9.99 0.25
CA THR A 270 6.20 -8.87 0.04
C THR A 270 7.45 -9.30 -0.71
N GLY A 271 7.93 -8.46 -1.61
CA GLY A 271 9.16 -8.68 -2.36
C GLY A 271 10.37 -8.06 -1.68
N ARG A 272 11.52 -8.71 -1.79
CA ARG A 272 12.83 -8.17 -1.42
C ARG A 272 13.76 -8.31 -2.63
N ALA A 273 13.75 -7.29 -3.48
CA ALA A 273 14.48 -7.29 -4.76
C ALA A 273 15.54 -6.20 -4.85
N VAL A 274 15.34 -5.06 -4.16
CA VAL A 274 16.23 -3.91 -4.26
C VAL A 274 16.49 -3.33 -2.88
N ARG A 275 17.78 -3.04 -2.59
CA ARG A 275 18.19 -2.22 -1.45
C ARG A 275 18.36 -0.77 -1.92
N GLY A 276 17.72 0.17 -1.25
CA GLY A 276 17.80 1.58 -1.59
C GLY A 276 19.18 2.17 -1.29
N VAL A 277 19.73 2.87 -2.28
CA VAL A 277 21.04 3.56 -2.13
C VAL A 277 20.84 5.06 -2.24
N ALA A 278 21.27 5.79 -1.21
CA ALA A 278 21.21 7.24 -1.18
C ALA A 278 22.53 7.85 -1.72
N GLY A 279 22.42 9.02 -2.32
CA GLY A 279 23.59 9.81 -2.75
C GLY A 279 23.57 10.14 -4.23
N PRO A 280 24.49 11.04 -4.66
CA PRO A 280 24.52 11.53 -6.04
C PRO A 280 24.86 10.42 -7.05
N ASP A 281 25.72 9.47 -6.68
CA ASP A 281 26.15 8.38 -7.54
C ASP A 281 25.04 7.34 -7.82
N ALA A 282 24.04 7.28 -6.95
CA ALA A 282 22.86 6.42 -7.13
C ALA A 282 21.80 7.05 -8.05
N LYS A 283 21.93 8.33 -8.41
CA LYS A 283 20.94 9.03 -9.22
C LYS A 283 20.81 8.38 -10.61
N GLY A 284 19.57 8.06 -11.00
CA GLY A 284 19.28 7.39 -12.27
C GLY A 284 19.52 5.88 -12.28
N THR A 285 19.92 5.30 -11.15
CA THR A 285 20.03 3.86 -10.94
C THR A 285 18.77 3.29 -10.30
N LEU A 286 18.53 1.99 -10.42
CA LEU A 286 17.42 1.30 -9.78
C LEU A 286 17.49 1.39 -8.23
N PRO A 287 18.63 1.18 -7.55
CA PRO A 287 18.76 1.41 -6.12
C PRO A 287 18.48 2.85 -5.69
N GLY A 288 18.86 3.84 -6.51
CA GLY A 288 18.55 5.25 -6.27
C GLY A 288 17.05 5.55 -6.40
N TYR A 289 16.37 4.96 -7.39
CA TYR A 289 14.91 5.03 -7.54
C TYR A 289 14.22 4.41 -6.31
N ALA A 290 14.62 3.19 -5.93
CA ALA A 290 14.07 2.49 -4.77
C ALA A 290 14.24 3.31 -3.48
N CYS A 291 15.40 3.93 -3.28
CA CYS A 291 15.64 4.84 -2.16
C CYS A 291 14.61 5.99 -2.11
N GLY A 292 14.33 6.62 -3.26
CA GLY A 292 13.32 7.68 -3.36
C GLY A 292 11.90 7.20 -3.09
N SER A 293 11.55 6.02 -3.60
CA SER A 293 10.25 5.40 -3.39
C SER A 293 10.03 4.99 -1.93
N TYR A 294 11.01 4.32 -1.34
CA TYR A 294 10.95 3.91 0.07
C TYR A 294 10.83 5.11 1.01
N ALA A 295 11.53 6.21 0.71
CA ALA A 295 11.42 7.44 1.49
C ALA A 295 9.99 8.02 1.50
N GLN A 296 9.21 7.82 0.43
CA GLN A 296 7.80 8.21 0.39
C GLN A 296 6.91 7.31 1.23
N VAL A 297 7.27 6.03 1.39
CA VAL A 297 6.47 5.04 2.13
C VAL A 297 6.83 5.01 3.61
N CYS A 298 8.14 5.03 3.94
CA CYS A 298 8.61 4.86 5.32
C CYS A 298 9.38 6.05 5.89
N GLY A 299 9.56 7.13 5.10
CA GLY A 299 10.27 8.34 5.54
C GLY A 299 11.79 8.28 5.36
N GLU A 300 12.37 7.14 5.05
CA GLU A 300 13.78 6.92 4.75
C GLU A 300 13.94 5.91 3.62
N GLY A 301 15.08 5.94 2.91
CA GLY A 301 15.25 5.04 1.77
C GLY A 301 16.62 4.39 1.68
N GLY A 302 17.66 5.02 2.24
CA GLY A 302 19.01 4.48 2.20
C GLY A 302 19.17 3.25 3.10
N GLY A 303 19.60 2.12 2.52
CA GLY A 303 19.74 0.84 3.22
C GLY A 303 18.41 0.09 3.44
N VAL A 304 17.28 0.65 3.02
CA VAL A 304 15.96 0.02 3.12
C VAL A 304 15.78 -1.01 2.00
N GLU A 305 15.20 -2.14 2.33
CA GLU A 305 15.00 -3.28 1.44
C GLU A 305 13.51 -3.42 1.05
N GLY A 306 13.25 -3.82 -0.19
CA GLY A 306 11.88 -4.03 -0.67
C GLY A 306 11.81 -4.43 -2.14
N ASP A 307 10.63 -4.29 -2.72
CA ASP A 307 10.31 -4.68 -4.09
C ASP A 307 10.62 -3.58 -5.15
N ALA A 308 11.41 -2.60 -4.82
CA ALA A 308 11.74 -1.35 -5.52
C ALA A 308 10.74 -0.21 -5.31
N VAL A 309 9.55 -0.45 -4.80
CA VAL A 309 8.51 0.56 -4.56
C VAL A 309 8.10 0.61 -3.09
N VAL A 310 7.83 -0.54 -2.49
CA VAL A 310 7.37 -0.68 -1.11
C VAL A 310 8.43 -1.40 -0.28
N PRO A 311 8.84 -0.84 0.87
CA PRO A 311 9.71 -1.54 1.81
C PRO A 311 9.04 -2.83 2.29
N ASN A 312 9.79 -3.94 2.35
CA ASN A 312 9.23 -5.22 2.77
C ASN A 312 8.66 -5.17 4.20
N GLU A 313 9.29 -4.46 5.12
CA GLU A 313 8.80 -4.28 6.49
C GLU A 313 7.48 -3.48 6.56
N PHE A 314 7.18 -2.67 5.54
CA PHE A 314 5.94 -1.88 5.46
C PHE A 314 4.79 -2.61 4.74
N ALA A 315 5.11 -3.73 4.07
CA ALA A 315 4.14 -4.56 3.39
C ALA A 315 3.64 -5.75 4.23
N VAL A 316 4.06 -5.85 5.49
CA VAL A 316 3.58 -6.84 6.46
C VAL A 316 2.46 -6.25 7.32
N LEU A 317 1.60 -7.13 7.82
CA LEU A 317 0.47 -6.74 8.65
C LEU A 317 0.51 -7.52 9.97
N GLU A 318 0.47 -6.80 11.06
CA GLU A 318 0.42 -7.39 12.40
C GLU A 318 -0.84 -8.27 12.56
N GLY A 319 -0.67 -9.47 13.14
CA GLY A 319 -1.76 -10.42 13.33
C GLY A 319 -2.27 -11.08 12.05
N ALA A 320 -1.59 -10.88 10.90
CA ALA A 320 -1.95 -11.58 9.67
C ALA A 320 -1.74 -13.10 9.82
N THR A 321 -2.58 -13.87 9.13
CA THR A 321 -2.48 -15.34 9.04
C THR A 321 -1.10 -15.76 8.50
N SER A 322 -0.53 -14.97 7.58
CA SER A 322 0.87 -15.14 7.14
C SER A 322 1.45 -13.84 6.57
N ASN A 323 2.76 -13.67 6.74
CA ASN A 323 3.57 -12.64 6.10
C ASN A 323 4.72 -13.34 5.36
N LEU A 324 4.69 -13.38 4.03
CA LEU A 324 5.63 -14.06 3.16
C LEU A 324 6.59 -13.08 2.51
N VAL A 325 7.90 -13.36 2.59
CA VAL A 325 8.93 -12.62 1.84
C VAL A 325 9.43 -13.45 0.68
N ILE A 326 9.51 -12.85 -0.50
CA ILE A 326 10.03 -13.46 -1.72
C ILE A 326 11.23 -12.67 -2.22
N ASP A 327 12.42 -13.25 -2.13
CA ASP A 327 13.65 -12.65 -2.62
C ASP A 327 13.63 -12.53 -4.15
N GLY A 328 14.11 -11.39 -4.68
CA GLY A 328 14.12 -11.09 -6.11
C GLY A 328 12.77 -10.79 -6.72
N CYS A 329 11.69 -10.69 -5.92
CA CYS A 329 10.36 -10.31 -6.41
C CYS A 329 10.19 -8.79 -6.44
N PHE A 330 9.88 -8.26 -7.62
CA PHE A 330 9.66 -6.84 -7.90
C PHE A 330 8.19 -6.45 -7.77
N HIS A 331 7.95 -5.15 -7.63
CA HIS A 331 6.62 -4.59 -7.40
C HIS A 331 5.68 -4.74 -8.60
N SER A 332 6.17 -4.52 -9.82
CA SER A 332 5.32 -4.28 -10.98
C SER A 332 5.68 -5.16 -12.16
N MET A 333 4.68 -5.44 -13.01
CA MET A 333 4.82 -6.07 -14.32
C MET A 333 5.60 -5.20 -15.32
N SER A 334 5.73 -3.91 -15.06
CA SER A 334 6.48 -2.98 -15.87
C SER A 334 7.85 -2.68 -15.25
N ARG A 335 8.81 -2.29 -16.10
CA ARG A 335 10.06 -1.74 -15.61
C ARG A 335 9.76 -0.57 -14.67
N VAL A 336 10.44 -0.53 -13.54
CA VAL A 336 10.24 0.48 -12.51
C VAL A 336 10.39 1.90 -13.11
N GLY A 337 9.38 2.73 -12.87
CA GLY A 337 9.32 4.11 -13.38
C GLY A 337 8.82 4.24 -14.82
N THR A 338 8.47 3.13 -15.50
CA THR A 338 7.83 3.14 -16.83
C THR A 338 6.60 2.25 -16.83
N TYR A 339 5.57 2.64 -17.58
CA TYR A 339 4.40 1.79 -17.79
C TYR A 339 4.40 1.11 -19.17
N ASP A 340 5.36 1.46 -20.03
CA ASP A 340 5.37 1.09 -21.44
C ASP A 340 6.36 -0.05 -21.76
N GLU A 341 7.24 -0.37 -20.80
CA GLU A 341 8.22 -1.44 -20.98
C GLU A 341 7.95 -2.60 -20.03
N PRO A 342 7.83 -3.84 -20.55
CA PRO A 342 7.71 -5.01 -19.69
C PRO A 342 8.96 -5.18 -18.82
N ALA A 343 8.75 -5.54 -17.55
CA ALA A 343 9.84 -5.93 -16.68
C ALA A 343 10.43 -7.28 -17.15
N LYS A 344 11.75 -7.37 -17.17
CA LYS A 344 12.44 -8.67 -17.36
C LYS A 344 12.53 -9.45 -16.05
N ASP A 345 12.19 -8.80 -14.95
CA ASP A 345 12.30 -9.32 -13.60
C ASP A 345 10.98 -9.94 -13.15
N ALA A 346 11.08 -10.92 -12.25
CA ALA A 346 9.92 -11.54 -11.66
C ALA A 346 9.17 -10.54 -10.77
N TRP A 347 7.86 -10.50 -10.90
CA TRP A 347 6.96 -9.72 -10.06
C TRP A 347 5.87 -10.61 -9.47
N TYR A 348 5.06 -10.12 -8.56
CA TYR A 348 4.03 -10.89 -7.86
C TYR A 348 3.09 -11.70 -8.77
N GLY A 349 2.82 -11.23 -9.99
CA GLY A 349 1.96 -11.90 -10.97
C GLY A 349 2.70 -12.79 -11.96
N SER A 350 4.04 -12.87 -11.91
CA SER A 350 4.81 -13.83 -12.71
C SER A 350 4.43 -15.25 -12.36
N GLU A 351 4.28 -16.13 -13.33
CA GLU A 351 3.76 -17.48 -13.14
C GLU A 351 4.52 -18.27 -12.05
N GLU A 352 5.85 -18.15 -12.03
CA GLU A 352 6.70 -18.81 -11.04
C GLU A 352 6.56 -18.24 -9.63
N VAL A 353 6.28 -16.93 -9.52
CA VAL A 353 6.04 -16.25 -8.25
C VAL A 353 4.64 -16.56 -7.73
N VAL A 354 3.65 -16.64 -8.61
CA VAL A 354 2.28 -17.05 -8.24
C VAL A 354 2.29 -18.42 -7.55
N ASP A 355 3.10 -19.38 -8.01
CA ASP A 355 3.19 -20.70 -7.38
C ASP A 355 3.66 -20.65 -5.91
N LEU A 356 4.35 -19.59 -5.47
CA LEU A 356 4.84 -19.45 -4.09
C LEU A 356 3.78 -18.97 -3.11
N TRP A 357 2.79 -18.21 -3.57
CA TRP A 357 1.76 -17.65 -2.69
C TRP A 357 0.34 -18.17 -2.99
N LEU A 358 0.18 -18.94 -4.08
CA LEU A 358 -1.13 -19.47 -4.46
C LEU A 358 -1.75 -20.38 -3.39
N GLU A 359 -0.92 -21.03 -2.57
CA GLU A 359 -1.39 -21.85 -1.46
C GLU A 359 -2.35 -21.10 -0.53
N TYR A 360 -2.23 -19.78 -0.44
CA TYR A 360 -3.10 -18.93 0.35
C TYR A 360 -4.53 -18.84 -0.22
N LEU A 361 -4.73 -19.12 -1.50
CA LEU A 361 -6.05 -19.26 -2.11
C LEU A 361 -6.58 -20.69 -2.09
N VAL A 362 -5.69 -21.68 -2.00
CA VAL A 362 -6.04 -23.10 -2.06
C VAL A 362 -6.38 -23.68 -0.68
N ARG A 363 -5.68 -23.27 0.37
CA ARG A 363 -5.94 -23.77 1.74
C ARG A 363 -7.30 -23.27 2.24
N ILE A 364 -8.14 -24.21 2.70
CA ILE A 364 -9.46 -23.97 3.29
C ILE A 364 -9.30 -23.50 4.74
#